data_4dbb6b12bef6241147e25dd1adf1dc20
#
_entry.id   4dbb6b12bef6241147e25dd1adf1dc20
#
_cell.length_a   1.000
_cell.length_b   1.000
_cell.length_c   1.000
_cell.angle_alpha   90.00
_cell.angle_beta   90.00
_cell.angle_gamma   90.00
#
_symmetry.space_group_name_H-M   'P 1'
#
loop_
_entity.id
_entity.type
_entity.pdbx_description
1 polymer ?
#
loop_
_entity_poly.entity_id
_entity_poly.type
_entity_poly.pdbx_seq_one_letter_code
_entity_poly.pdbx_strand_id
1 'polypeptide(L)'
;MKIAKVTALLLCFALLGGLMAACGEDTPEVSGEESYENGKDIEDGEEEKTENDADVDNAMEFRDLTAAQLLSEMGAGWNLGNTLDARGQANGTPEQQERAWGNPTTTPEMIQLLVDTGFRTLRVPVTWQVWIGEAPDFIINEAWMDRVQEVVDYGIDSGLYVILNLHHERWHFPSEDNYETAKAQLIAVWAQIAERFGGYSERLIFEGMNEPRMTGTDYEWRGGTEEAREVINKWNEAFVETVRASGGNNERRWLMVTTHAAASFEPQITDFRMPEGENIAVSIHQYLPHGFALNPRSSNDEFDRDNTAHTRDIDSMFERLYDRFVSQGIPVIIGEMGSINKNNLEARVNATRHYTELAASHGIPCLWWDNGINERNPDRRDEEAFGIMDRRNLEWWHPEIAQAMVDAFN
;
A
#
# COMPACT_ATOMS: atom_id res chain seq x y z
N MET A 1 23.39 33.06 34.92
CA MET A 1 23.22 32.96 36.43
C MET A 1 21.76 32.66 36.70
N LYS A 2 21.51 31.59 37.37
CA LYS A 2 20.30 30.93 37.92
C LYS A 2 19.87 29.68 37.12
N ILE A 3 20.35 28.60 37.66
CA ILE A 3 19.96 27.20 37.52
C ILE A 3 18.67 26.97 38.31
N ALA A 4 17.68 26.35 37.75
CA ALA A 4 16.59 25.77 38.51
C ALA A 4 16.51 24.27 38.21
N LYS A 5 16.84 23.50 39.23
CA LYS A 5 16.63 22.05 39.31
C LYS A 5 15.15 21.81 39.63
N VAL A 6 14.53 20.86 38.98
CA VAL A 6 13.28 20.24 39.41
C VAL A 6 13.46 18.75 39.56
N THR A 7 13.12 18.30 40.73
CA THR A 7 13.36 17.03 41.38
C THR A 7 12.36 15.97 40.88
N ALA A 8 12.86 14.75 40.71
CA ALA A 8 12.07 13.53 40.52
C ALA A 8 11.26 13.18 41.77
N LEU A 9 10.01 12.74 41.59
CA LEU A 9 9.21 12.10 42.65
C LEU A 9 8.85 10.67 42.16
N LEU A 10 9.55 9.70 42.79
CA LEU A 10 9.16 8.28 42.78
C LEU A 10 8.00 8.09 43.77
N LEU A 11 6.96 7.40 43.39
CA LEU A 11 6.02 6.76 44.29
C LEU A 11 5.86 5.29 43.95
N CYS A 12 6.47 4.46 44.82
CA CYS A 12 6.16 3.03 44.97
C CYS A 12 4.83 2.87 45.72
N PHE A 13 3.97 1.97 45.28
CA PHE A 13 3.06 1.26 46.16
C PHE A 13 3.03 -0.22 45.83
N ALA A 14 3.23 -1.00 46.89
CA ALA A 14 3.34 -2.42 46.92
C ALA A 14 2.04 -3.12 47.36
N LEU A 15 1.81 -4.30 46.80
CA LEU A 15 1.33 -5.56 47.37
C LEU A 15 0.16 -5.58 48.37
N LEU A 16 -0.81 -6.44 48.03
CA LEU A 16 -1.57 -7.39 48.90
C LEU A 16 -2.46 -8.21 47.93
N GLY A 17 -2.44 -9.52 47.77
CA GLY A 17 -2.25 -10.65 48.66
C GLY A 17 -3.62 -11.20 49.14
N GLY A 18 -4.07 -12.34 48.61
CA GLY A 18 -5.27 -13.05 49.09
C GLY A 18 -5.77 -14.10 48.09
N LEU A 19 -5.56 -15.18 48.32
CA LEU A 19 -5.62 -16.61 48.62
C LEU A 19 -7.03 -17.21 48.52
N MET A 20 -7.13 -18.34 47.75
CA MET A 20 -7.91 -19.56 47.94
C MET A 20 -9.43 -19.55 47.80
N ALA A 21 -9.96 -20.43 46.96
CA ALA A 21 -10.53 -21.73 47.34
C ALA A 21 -11.02 -22.53 46.13
N ALA A 22 -10.68 -23.82 46.14
CA ALA A 22 -11.11 -24.86 45.22
C ALA A 22 -12.41 -25.52 45.69
N CYS A 23 -13.10 -26.14 44.74
CA CYS A 23 -14.02 -27.32 44.81
C CYS A 23 -14.74 -27.36 43.49
N GLY A 24 -14.85 -28.41 42.70
CA GLY A 24 -14.85 -29.84 42.88
C GLY A 24 -15.93 -30.42 41.96
N GLU A 25 -15.49 -31.34 41.13
CA GLU A 25 -16.22 -32.49 40.56
C GLU A 25 -17.64 -32.35 40.02
N ASP A 26 -17.88 -32.73 38.76
CA ASP A 26 -18.56 -33.97 38.40
C ASP A 26 -18.65 -34.18 36.89
N THR A 27 -18.08 -35.29 36.42
CA THR A 27 -18.37 -35.93 35.13
C THR A 27 -19.62 -36.82 35.21
N PRO A 28 -20.30 -37.12 34.12
CA PRO A 28 -20.56 -38.51 33.83
C PRO A 28 -20.26 -38.93 32.38
N GLU A 29 -19.53 -40.03 32.27
CA GLU A 29 -19.48 -40.94 31.14
C GLU A 29 -20.87 -41.55 30.87
N VAL A 30 -21.22 -41.66 29.60
CA VAL A 30 -22.10 -42.76 29.13
C VAL A 30 -21.58 -43.28 27.80
N SER A 31 -21.22 -44.53 27.84
CA SER A 31 -20.92 -45.47 26.77
C SER A 31 -22.14 -45.83 25.93
N GLY A 32 -21.91 -46.16 24.65
CA GLY A 32 -22.90 -46.81 23.80
C GLY A 32 -22.33 -47.10 22.41
N GLU A 33 -21.67 -48.27 22.27
CA GLU A 33 -21.44 -48.93 20.98
C GLU A 33 -22.76 -49.43 20.41
N GLU A 34 -23.01 -49.20 19.13
CA GLU A 34 -23.78 -50.14 18.29
C GLU A 34 -23.26 -50.09 16.84
N SER A 35 -22.77 -51.26 16.45
CA SER A 35 -22.39 -51.64 15.10
C SER A 35 -23.63 -51.99 14.26
N TYR A 36 -23.69 -51.58 13.01
CA TYR A 36 -24.41 -52.28 11.93
C TYR A 36 -23.63 -52.18 10.60
N GLU A 37 -23.18 -53.36 10.14
CA GLU A 37 -22.85 -53.63 8.76
C GLU A 37 -24.13 -53.60 7.90
N ASN A 38 -24.06 -53.04 6.70
CA ASN A 38 -24.43 -53.75 5.47
C ASN A 38 -24.14 -52.90 4.23
N GLY A 39 -23.44 -53.51 3.30
CA GLY A 39 -23.11 -52.95 1.99
C GLY A 39 -24.31 -52.87 1.06
N LYS A 40 -24.16 -51.99 0.11
CA LYS A 40 -24.68 -52.16 -1.26
C LYS A 40 -24.00 -51.20 -2.20
N ASP A 41 -23.67 -51.74 -3.33
CA ASP A 41 -23.08 -51.20 -4.55
C ASP A 41 -23.66 -49.81 -4.90
N ILE A 42 -22.75 -48.89 -5.23
CA ILE A 42 -23.09 -47.63 -5.86
C ILE A 42 -22.36 -47.58 -7.21
N GLU A 43 -23.19 -47.51 -8.25
CA GLU A 43 -22.81 -47.32 -9.65
C GLU A 43 -21.99 -46.06 -9.85
N ASP A 44 -21.03 -46.16 -10.78
CA ASP A 44 -20.28 -45.06 -11.35
C ASP A 44 -21.24 -44.00 -11.95
N GLY A 45 -21.42 -42.89 -11.26
CA GLY A 45 -21.99 -41.67 -11.82
C GLY A 45 -20.86 -40.74 -12.27
N GLU A 46 -20.74 -40.56 -13.58
CA GLU A 46 -19.93 -39.47 -14.16
C GLU A 46 -20.49 -38.16 -13.62
N GLU A 47 -19.69 -37.45 -12.78
CA GLU A 47 -19.97 -36.07 -12.40
C GLU A 47 -19.73 -35.18 -13.63
N GLU A 48 -20.78 -34.58 -14.14
CA GLU A 48 -20.74 -33.49 -15.09
C GLU A 48 -19.98 -32.29 -14.44
N LYS A 49 -18.74 -32.07 -14.87
CA LYS A 49 -18.00 -30.87 -14.52
C LYS A 49 -18.76 -29.66 -15.06
N THR A 50 -19.28 -28.84 -14.17
CA THR A 50 -19.90 -27.57 -14.51
C THR A 50 -18.81 -26.56 -14.91
N GLU A 51 -19.09 -25.72 -15.91
CA GLU A 51 -18.17 -24.70 -16.47
C GLU A 51 -17.61 -23.71 -15.43
N ASN A 52 -18.11 -23.73 -14.17
CA ASN A 52 -17.61 -22.89 -13.08
C ASN A 52 -16.32 -23.40 -12.44
N ASP A 53 -15.97 -24.70 -12.59
CA ASP A 53 -14.73 -25.24 -12.00
C ASP A 53 -13.47 -24.88 -12.83
N ALA A 54 -13.65 -24.51 -14.09
CA ALA A 54 -12.52 -24.12 -14.95
C ALA A 54 -11.98 -22.70 -14.67
N ASP A 55 -12.83 -21.81 -14.15
CA ASP A 55 -12.43 -20.42 -13.83
C ASP A 55 -11.71 -20.30 -12.47
N VAL A 56 -11.99 -21.21 -11.52
CA VAL A 56 -11.34 -21.21 -10.21
C VAL A 56 -9.91 -21.75 -10.26
N ASP A 57 -9.66 -22.77 -11.10
CA ASP A 57 -8.29 -23.32 -11.30
C ASP A 57 -7.38 -22.35 -12.08
N ASN A 58 -7.93 -21.43 -12.88
CA ASN A 58 -7.19 -20.45 -13.66
C ASN A 58 -6.75 -19.22 -12.84
N ALA A 59 -7.34 -18.99 -11.69
CA ALA A 59 -7.01 -17.85 -10.81
C ALA A 59 -5.69 -18.03 -10.06
N MET A 60 -5.15 -19.24 -9.99
CA MET A 60 -3.91 -19.61 -9.28
C MET A 60 -2.69 -19.79 -10.19
N GLU A 61 -2.85 -19.82 -11.52
CA GLU A 61 -1.73 -19.97 -12.45
C GLU A 61 -1.01 -18.62 -12.64
N PHE A 62 0.29 -18.61 -12.33
CA PHE A 62 1.13 -17.41 -12.49
C PHE A 62 1.40 -17.14 -13.96
N ARG A 63 0.91 -16.02 -14.50
CA ARG A 63 1.13 -15.58 -15.86
C ARG A 63 2.42 -14.76 -15.99
N ASP A 64 3.23 -15.05 -16.99
CA ASP A 64 4.40 -14.23 -17.34
C ASP A 64 3.95 -13.08 -18.25
N LEU A 65 3.73 -11.91 -17.66
CA LEU A 65 3.31 -10.72 -18.36
C LEU A 65 4.50 -9.84 -18.74
N THR A 66 4.50 -9.36 -19.97
CA THR A 66 5.37 -8.23 -20.34
C THR A 66 4.98 -6.96 -19.59
N ALA A 67 5.90 -6.00 -19.46
CA ALA A 67 5.62 -4.71 -18.86
C ALA A 67 4.37 -4.03 -19.48
N ALA A 68 4.26 -4.04 -20.81
CA ALA A 68 3.13 -3.44 -21.51
C ALA A 68 1.79 -4.12 -21.17
N GLN A 69 1.78 -5.45 -21.05
CA GLN A 69 0.58 -6.20 -20.63
C GLN A 69 0.19 -5.86 -19.18
N LEU A 70 1.15 -5.93 -18.25
CA LEU A 70 0.91 -5.59 -16.86
C LEU A 70 0.33 -4.19 -16.71
N LEU A 71 1.02 -3.17 -17.25
CA LEU A 71 0.60 -1.78 -17.10
C LEU A 71 -0.77 -1.52 -17.73
N SER A 72 -1.07 -2.15 -18.87
CA SER A 72 -2.39 -2.07 -19.51
C SER A 72 -3.49 -2.72 -18.67
N GLU A 73 -3.20 -3.87 -18.05
CA GLU A 73 -4.18 -4.57 -17.19
C GLU A 73 -4.39 -3.86 -15.84
N MET A 74 -3.37 -3.21 -15.29
CA MET A 74 -3.46 -2.48 -14.02
C MET A 74 -4.39 -1.25 -14.09
N GLY A 75 -4.34 -0.50 -15.17
CA GLY A 75 -5.25 0.64 -15.45
C GLY A 75 -5.37 1.64 -14.30
N ALA A 76 -6.61 2.04 -13.98
CA ALA A 76 -6.91 2.90 -12.84
C ALA A 76 -6.83 2.12 -11.53
N GLY A 77 -6.22 2.74 -10.50
CA GLY A 77 -6.13 2.16 -9.18
C GLY A 77 -6.57 3.09 -8.05
N TRP A 78 -6.70 2.50 -6.87
CA TRP A 78 -7.10 3.18 -5.65
C TRP A 78 -6.26 2.72 -4.47
N ASN A 79 -5.93 3.65 -3.56
CA ASN A 79 -5.17 3.39 -2.35
C ASN A 79 -6.10 3.24 -1.14
N LEU A 80 -5.95 2.16 -0.38
CA LEU A 80 -6.56 1.97 0.94
C LEU A 80 -5.76 2.77 1.99
N GLY A 81 -5.70 4.09 1.83
CA GLY A 81 -4.89 4.96 2.68
C GLY A 81 -5.50 5.21 4.06
N ASN A 82 -4.65 5.59 5.02
CA ASN A 82 -4.99 5.83 6.43
C ASN A 82 -5.69 4.65 7.11
N THR A 83 -5.33 3.43 6.73
CA THR A 83 -5.93 2.19 7.20
C THR A 83 -4.85 1.27 7.79
N LEU A 84 -4.30 0.32 7.02
CA LEU A 84 -3.21 -0.53 7.49
C LEU A 84 -1.86 0.23 7.59
N ASP A 85 -1.74 1.37 6.92
CA ASP A 85 -0.63 2.31 7.07
C ASP A 85 -0.72 3.20 8.32
N ALA A 86 -1.88 3.24 8.99
CA ALA A 86 -2.05 4.01 10.20
C ALA A 86 -1.05 3.58 11.29
N ARG A 87 -0.53 4.56 12.03
CA ARG A 87 0.34 4.27 13.18
C ARG A 87 -0.49 4.23 14.45
N GLY A 88 -0.94 3.03 14.80
CA GLY A 88 -1.67 2.78 16.04
C GLY A 88 -0.77 2.63 17.27
N GLN A 89 -1.34 2.09 18.33
CA GLN A 89 -0.60 1.79 19.56
C GLN A 89 0.05 0.41 19.47
N ALA A 90 1.30 0.31 19.87
CA ALA A 90 2.11 -0.91 19.82
C ALA A 90 1.51 -2.14 20.56
N ASN A 91 0.49 -1.96 21.39
CA ASN A 91 -0.19 -3.04 22.13
C ASN A 91 -1.67 -3.18 21.74
N GLY A 92 -2.05 -2.69 20.55
CA GLY A 92 -3.41 -2.81 20.05
C GLY A 92 -3.65 -4.15 19.35
N THR A 93 -4.89 -4.34 18.86
CA THR A 93 -5.19 -5.41 17.90
C THR A 93 -5.03 -4.90 16.46
N PRO A 94 -4.90 -5.79 15.46
CA PRO A 94 -4.88 -5.38 14.05
C PRO A 94 -6.03 -4.43 13.68
N GLU A 95 -7.25 -4.68 14.13
CA GLU A 95 -8.40 -3.82 13.84
C GLU A 95 -8.30 -2.45 14.54
N GLN A 96 -7.67 -2.39 15.71
CA GLN A 96 -7.43 -1.10 16.38
C GLN A 96 -6.39 -0.26 15.61
N GLN A 97 -5.37 -0.92 15.06
CA GLN A 97 -4.39 -0.28 14.17
C GLN A 97 -5.08 0.29 12.93
N GLU A 98 -5.82 -0.54 12.24
CA GLU A 98 -6.56 -0.21 11.02
C GLU A 98 -7.50 0.99 11.20
N ARG A 99 -8.09 1.12 12.39
CA ARG A 99 -9.02 2.19 12.74
C ARG A 99 -8.36 3.39 13.43
N ALA A 100 -7.05 3.37 13.63
CA ALA A 100 -6.36 4.36 14.47
C ALA A 100 -6.45 5.79 13.92
N TRP A 101 -6.61 5.96 12.61
CA TRP A 101 -6.78 7.27 11.96
C TRP A 101 -8.21 7.57 11.53
N GLY A 102 -9.19 6.81 12.05
CA GLY A 102 -10.61 7.11 11.95
C GLY A 102 -11.37 6.37 10.85
N ASN A 103 -10.70 5.58 10.02
CA ASN A 103 -11.36 4.75 9.03
C ASN A 103 -12.08 3.54 9.66
N PRO A 104 -13.09 2.95 9.04
CA PRO A 104 -13.63 1.67 9.44
C PRO A 104 -12.66 0.53 9.10
N THR A 105 -12.90 -0.64 9.65
CA THR A 105 -12.25 -1.88 9.22
C THR A 105 -12.59 -2.18 7.76
N THR A 106 -11.62 -2.60 6.98
CA THR A 106 -11.80 -2.95 5.56
C THR A 106 -12.62 -4.22 5.42
N THR A 107 -13.54 -4.24 4.48
CA THR A 107 -14.40 -5.40 4.17
C THR A 107 -14.36 -5.76 2.68
N PRO A 108 -14.73 -7.00 2.31
CA PRO A 108 -14.83 -7.41 0.91
C PRO A 108 -15.77 -6.52 0.08
N GLU A 109 -16.89 -6.06 0.68
CA GLU A 109 -17.87 -5.21 -0.01
C GLU A 109 -17.27 -3.83 -0.38
N MET A 110 -16.34 -3.32 0.44
CA MET A 110 -15.61 -2.09 0.12
C MET A 110 -14.75 -2.30 -1.14
N ILE A 111 -14.11 -3.45 -1.27
CA ILE A 111 -13.29 -3.79 -2.44
C ILE A 111 -14.18 -4.06 -3.66
N GLN A 112 -15.33 -4.70 -3.46
CA GLN A 112 -16.30 -4.94 -4.55
C GLN A 112 -16.79 -3.62 -5.17
N LEU A 113 -16.98 -2.55 -4.38
CA LEU A 113 -17.36 -1.24 -4.90
C LEU A 113 -16.30 -0.67 -5.88
N LEU A 114 -15.00 -0.95 -5.65
CA LEU A 114 -13.95 -0.58 -6.60
C LEU A 114 -14.12 -1.31 -7.93
N VAL A 115 -14.33 -2.62 -7.88
CA VAL A 115 -14.53 -3.47 -9.06
C VAL A 115 -15.77 -3.03 -9.85
N ASP A 116 -16.89 -2.83 -9.16
CA ASP A 116 -18.16 -2.40 -9.77
C ASP A 116 -18.03 -1.04 -10.47
N THR A 117 -17.12 -0.20 -10.01
CA THR A 117 -16.82 1.12 -10.60
C THR A 117 -15.88 1.02 -11.80
N GLY A 118 -15.09 -0.06 -11.91
CA GLY A 118 -14.12 -0.29 -12.99
C GLY A 118 -12.67 -0.05 -12.62
N PHE A 119 -12.33 0.12 -11.33
CA PHE A 119 -10.95 0.09 -10.88
C PHE A 119 -10.36 -1.31 -11.08
N ARG A 120 -9.07 -1.38 -11.40
CA ARG A 120 -8.36 -2.63 -11.69
C ARG A 120 -7.20 -2.91 -10.75
N THR A 121 -6.78 -1.91 -9.95
CA THR A 121 -5.66 -2.02 -9.02
C THR A 121 -6.04 -1.47 -7.64
N LEU A 122 -5.73 -2.26 -6.61
CA LEU A 122 -5.79 -1.87 -5.20
C LEU A 122 -4.37 -1.74 -4.68
N ARG A 123 -3.98 -0.58 -4.14
CA ARG A 123 -2.75 -0.48 -3.34
C ARG A 123 -3.11 -0.56 -1.86
N VAL A 124 -2.44 -1.46 -1.16
CA VAL A 124 -2.59 -1.74 0.27
C VAL A 124 -1.36 -1.22 1.00
N PRO A 125 -1.35 0.05 1.40
CA PRO A 125 -0.26 0.61 2.20
C PRO A 125 -0.24 0.00 3.59
N VAL A 126 0.93 -0.50 4.03
CA VAL A 126 1.06 -1.18 5.33
C VAL A 126 2.24 -0.62 6.12
N THR A 127 2.00 -0.23 7.37
CA THR A 127 3.05 0.12 8.34
C THR A 127 3.33 -1.08 9.24
N TRP A 128 4.55 -1.60 9.17
CA TRP A 128 4.97 -2.81 9.87
C TRP A 128 5.69 -2.56 11.19
N GLN A 129 6.39 -1.42 11.32
CA GLN A 129 7.35 -1.14 12.41
C GLN A 129 6.82 -1.38 13.82
N VAL A 130 5.51 -1.20 14.07
CA VAL A 130 4.90 -1.42 15.39
C VAL A 130 4.56 -2.90 15.65
N TRP A 131 4.66 -3.72 14.62
CA TRP A 131 4.34 -5.14 14.61
C TRP A 131 5.55 -6.03 14.38
N ILE A 132 6.76 -5.44 14.37
CA ILE A 132 8.04 -6.12 14.19
C ILE A 132 8.71 -6.29 15.54
N GLY A 133 9.21 -7.50 15.83
CA GLY A 133 10.01 -7.80 17.02
C GLY A 133 11.41 -7.21 16.98
N GLU A 134 12.20 -7.54 17.98
CA GLU A 134 13.58 -7.06 18.14
C GLU A 134 14.55 -7.68 17.12
N ALA A 135 15.67 -6.97 16.90
CA ALA A 135 16.81 -7.50 16.14
C ALA A 135 17.36 -8.78 16.79
N PRO A 136 18.00 -9.70 16.03
CA PRO A 136 18.28 -9.58 14.59
C PRO A 136 17.14 -10.09 13.67
N ASP A 137 16.16 -10.80 14.23
CA ASP A 137 15.19 -11.57 13.44
C ASP A 137 14.02 -10.72 12.95
N PHE A 138 13.71 -9.60 13.63
CA PHE A 138 12.62 -8.69 13.29
C PHE A 138 11.32 -9.42 12.95
N ILE A 139 10.92 -10.40 13.79
CA ILE A 139 9.75 -11.26 13.55
C ILE A 139 8.48 -10.41 13.48
N ILE A 140 7.75 -10.53 12.38
CA ILE A 140 6.47 -9.89 12.21
C ILE A 140 5.43 -10.61 13.07
N ASN A 141 4.59 -9.85 13.78
CA ASN A 141 3.47 -10.39 14.55
C ASN A 141 2.51 -11.13 13.61
N GLU A 142 2.21 -12.38 13.93
CA GLU A 142 1.42 -13.26 13.07
C GLU A 142 -0.01 -12.73 12.85
N ALA A 143 -0.67 -12.23 13.91
CA ALA A 143 -2.02 -11.68 13.78
C ALA A 143 -2.06 -10.44 12.85
N TRP A 144 -0.98 -9.65 12.80
CA TRP A 144 -0.86 -8.55 11.85
C TRP A 144 -0.65 -9.08 10.43
N MET A 145 0.24 -10.05 10.25
CA MET A 145 0.46 -10.68 8.95
C MET A 145 -0.82 -11.31 8.41
N ASP A 146 -1.59 -12.02 9.27
CA ASP A 146 -2.88 -12.62 8.91
C ASP A 146 -3.91 -11.55 8.47
N ARG A 147 -3.99 -10.42 9.17
CA ARG A 147 -4.88 -9.33 8.78
C ARG A 147 -4.48 -8.67 7.47
N VAL A 148 -3.17 -8.44 7.27
CA VAL A 148 -2.67 -7.93 5.99
C VAL A 148 -3.01 -8.89 4.86
N GLN A 149 -2.81 -10.19 5.07
CA GLN A 149 -3.15 -11.21 4.08
C GLN A 149 -4.63 -11.21 3.77
N GLU A 150 -5.50 -11.16 4.77
CA GLU A 150 -6.94 -11.12 4.58
C GLU A 150 -7.38 -9.94 3.68
N VAL A 151 -6.78 -8.76 3.87
CA VAL A 151 -7.08 -7.58 3.03
C VAL A 151 -6.51 -7.72 1.61
N VAL A 152 -5.33 -8.32 1.47
CA VAL A 152 -4.75 -8.66 0.16
C VAL A 152 -5.66 -9.65 -0.58
N ASP A 153 -6.16 -10.68 0.14
CA ASP A 153 -7.06 -11.70 -0.43
C ASP A 153 -8.37 -11.07 -0.94
N TYR A 154 -8.95 -10.10 -0.25
CA TYR A 154 -10.12 -9.38 -0.76
C TYR A 154 -9.88 -8.77 -2.15
N GLY A 155 -8.69 -8.20 -2.40
CA GLY A 155 -8.33 -7.67 -3.70
C GLY A 155 -8.09 -8.75 -4.76
N ILE A 156 -7.33 -9.78 -4.42
CA ILE A 156 -6.98 -10.89 -5.32
C ILE A 156 -8.24 -11.68 -5.73
N ASP A 157 -9.08 -12.04 -4.75
CA ASP A 157 -10.33 -12.79 -4.98
C ASP A 157 -11.33 -12.00 -5.82
N SER A 158 -11.29 -10.66 -5.72
CA SER A 158 -12.08 -9.76 -6.56
C SER A 158 -11.47 -9.52 -7.95
N GLY A 159 -10.34 -10.18 -8.29
CA GLY A 159 -9.67 -10.09 -9.59
C GLY A 159 -8.83 -8.84 -9.81
N LEU A 160 -8.58 -8.03 -8.78
CA LEU A 160 -7.74 -6.85 -8.87
C LEU A 160 -6.24 -7.21 -8.90
N TYR A 161 -5.42 -6.33 -9.45
CA TYR A 161 -4.01 -6.25 -9.10
C TYR A 161 -3.89 -5.64 -7.70
N VAL A 162 -3.02 -6.21 -6.87
CA VAL A 162 -2.79 -5.72 -5.51
C VAL A 162 -1.33 -5.33 -5.33
N ILE A 163 -1.08 -4.12 -4.84
CA ILE A 163 0.26 -3.64 -4.49
C ILE A 163 0.38 -3.63 -2.98
N LEU A 164 1.34 -4.38 -2.43
CA LEU A 164 1.66 -4.46 -1.02
C LEU A 164 3.03 -3.84 -0.75
N ASN A 165 3.15 -2.99 0.29
CA ASN A 165 4.38 -2.25 0.56
C ASN A 165 4.81 -2.19 2.03
N LEU A 166 5.99 -1.57 2.27
CA LEU A 166 6.40 -0.97 3.53
C LEU A 166 6.13 0.53 3.47
N HIS A 167 5.19 1.04 4.32
CA HIS A 167 4.69 2.40 4.14
C HIS A 167 5.33 3.44 5.08
N HIS A 168 4.82 3.63 6.30
CA HIS A 168 5.29 4.67 7.23
C HIS A 168 6.37 4.16 8.19
N GLU A 169 7.44 3.61 7.65
CA GLU A 169 8.56 3.10 8.43
C GLU A 169 9.51 4.24 8.86
N ARG A 170 9.92 4.29 10.12
CA ARG A 170 10.83 5.33 10.64
C ARG A 170 12.29 4.91 10.68
N TRP A 171 12.54 3.60 10.62
CA TRP A 171 13.87 3.03 10.70
C TRP A 171 14.70 3.22 9.41
N HIS A 172 14.08 3.41 8.26
CA HIS A 172 14.75 3.61 6.98
C HIS A 172 15.08 5.08 6.69
N PHE A 173 15.69 5.78 7.66
CA PHE A 173 16.27 7.10 7.40
C PHE A 173 17.51 6.94 6.53
N PRO A 174 17.55 7.51 5.29
CA PRO A 174 18.62 7.23 4.34
C PRO A 174 19.89 8.02 4.66
N SER A 175 20.84 7.36 5.34
CA SER A 175 22.19 7.83 5.61
C SER A 175 23.15 6.65 5.66
N GLU A 176 24.43 6.87 5.34
CA GLU A 176 25.45 5.81 5.43
C GLU A 176 25.58 5.27 6.86
N ASP A 177 25.43 6.10 7.87
CA ASP A 177 25.48 5.66 9.28
C ASP A 177 24.36 4.67 9.64
N ASN A 178 23.20 4.78 8.97
CA ASN A 178 22.04 3.90 9.20
C ASN A 178 21.91 2.77 8.17
N TYR A 179 22.71 2.80 7.11
CA TYR A 179 22.56 1.93 5.94
C TYR A 179 22.48 0.44 6.31
N GLU A 180 23.49 -0.08 7.01
CA GLU A 180 23.58 -1.51 7.34
C GLU A 180 22.46 -1.96 8.32
N THR A 181 22.11 -1.11 9.30
CA THR A 181 21.05 -1.40 10.26
C THR A 181 19.68 -1.48 9.58
N ALA A 182 19.36 -0.48 8.77
CA ALA A 182 18.09 -0.45 8.05
C ALA A 182 18.02 -1.53 6.97
N LYS A 183 19.13 -1.83 6.28
CA LYS A 183 19.23 -2.92 5.31
C LYS A 183 18.94 -4.28 5.95
N ALA A 184 19.50 -4.55 7.12
CA ALA A 184 19.25 -5.81 7.82
C ALA A 184 17.77 -5.98 8.18
N GLN A 185 17.12 -4.92 8.64
CA GLN A 185 15.70 -4.92 8.94
C GLN A 185 14.85 -5.06 7.67
N LEU A 186 15.18 -4.34 6.60
CA LEU A 186 14.52 -4.44 5.30
C LEU A 186 14.52 -5.87 4.77
N ILE A 187 15.68 -6.52 4.78
CA ILE A 187 15.85 -7.91 4.35
C ILE A 187 15.01 -8.85 5.20
N ALA A 188 15.10 -8.74 6.53
CA ALA A 188 14.38 -9.64 7.44
C ALA A 188 12.86 -9.51 7.31
N VAL A 189 12.34 -8.30 7.14
CA VAL A 189 10.91 -8.04 6.97
C VAL A 189 10.42 -8.54 5.60
N TRP A 190 11.13 -8.20 4.52
CA TRP A 190 10.74 -8.65 3.18
C TRP A 190 10.88 -10.15 2.98
N ALA A 191 11.84 -10.81 3.62
CA ALA A 191 11.94 -12.27 3.58
C ALA A 191 10.68 -12.95 4.13
N GLN A 192 10.14 -12.48 5.26
CA GLN A 192 8.91 -13.00 5.85
C GLN A 192 7.67 -12.70 4.99
N ILE A 193 7.57 -11.48 4.44
CA ILE A 193 6.47 -11.13 3.53
C ILE A 193 6.55 -11.97 2.26
N ALA A 194 7.73 -12.10 1.65
CA ALA A 194 7.93 -12.88 0.44
C ALA A 194 7.64 -14.37 0.64
N GLU A 195 7.97 -14.93 1.81
CA GLU A 195 7.62 -16.30 2.17
C GLU A 195 6.10 -16.47 2.29
N ARG A 196 5.42 -15.60 3.05
CA ARG A 196 3.97 -15.66 3.28
C ARG A 196 3.17 -15.61 1.98
N PHE A 197 3.58 -14.73 1.06
CA PHE A 197 2.87 -14.49 -0.20
C PHE A 197 3.50 -15.18 -1.41
N GLY A 198 4.45 -16.11 -1.21
CA GLY A 198 5.22 -16.75 -2.29
C GLY A 198 4.37 -17.50 -3.31
N GLY A 199 3.22 -18.04 -2.91
CA GLY A 199 2.29 -18.78 -3.77
C GLY A 199 1.30 -17.93 -4.57
N TYR A 200 1.20 -16.61 -4.31
CA TYR A 200 0.27 -15.72 -5.00
C TYR A 200 0.61 -15.52 -6.47
N SER A 201 -0.40 -15.32 -7.30
CA SER A 201 -0.26 -15.07 -8.73
C SER A 201 0.48 -13.76 -9.05
N GLU A 202 0.66 -13.46 -10.33
CA GLU A 202 1.26 -12.22 -10.85
C GLU A 202 0.44 -10.96 -10.48
N ARG A 203 -0.81 -11.13 -10.03
CA ARG A 203 -1.66 -10.02 -9.60
C ARG A 203 -1.20 -9.37 -8.31
N LEU A 204 -0.41 -10.07 -7.48
CA LEU A 204 0.22 -9.47 -6.31
C LEU A 204 1.59 -8.90 -6.67
N ILE A 205 1.77 -7.61 -6.48
CA ILE A 205 2.98 -6.83 -6.75
C ILE A 205 3.55 -6.35 -5.41
N PHE A 206 4.86 -6.42 -5.24
CA PHE A 206 5.51 -5.87 -4.04
C PHE A 206 6.19 -4.54 -4.34
N GLU A 207 5.93 -3.54 -3.49
CA GLU A 207 6.59 -2.25 -3.50
C GLU A 207 7.53 -2.14 -2.31
N GLY A 208 8.84 -2.08 -2.56
CA GLY A 208 9.88 -2.23 -1.56
C GLY A 208 9.80 -1.25 -0.41
N MET A 209 9.54 0.01 -0.71
CA MET A 209 9.42 1.11 0.24
C MET A 209 8.48 2.17 -0.35
N ASN A 210 7.69 2.83 0.50
CA ASN A 210 6.77 3.90 0.09
C ASN A 210 7.54 5.16 -0.38
N GLU A 211 8.01 5.95 0.55
CA GLU A 211 8.66 7.25 0.32
C GLU A 211 9.88 7.41 1.24
N PRO A 212 10.94 6.63 1.06
CA PRO A 212 12.14 6.75 1.88
C PRO A 212 12.75 8.14 1.68
N ARG A 213 12.93 8.88 2.79
CA ARG A 213 13.39 10.27 2.75
C ARG A 213 14.05 10.71 4.05
N MET A 214 14.76 11.82 3.99
CA MET A 214 15.46 12.42 5.15
C MET A 214 14.47 13.17 6.06
N THR A 215 13.54 12.41 6.69
CA THR A 215 12.44 12.95 7.49
C THR A 215 12.93 13.91 8.59
N GLY A 216 12.29 15.08 8.69
CA GLY A 216 12.59 16.09 9.71
C GLY A 216 13.80 16.96 9.40
N THR A 217 14.39 16.86 8.22
CA THR A 217 15.48 17.72 7.77
C THR A 217 15.01 18.70 6.68
N ASP A 218 15.84 19.71 6.38
CA ASP A 218 15.58 20.63 5.28
C ASP A 218 15.64 19.95 3.89
N TYR A 219 16.18 18.74 3.82
CA TYR A 219 16.31 17.95 2.60
C TYR A 219 15.13 17.00 2.36
N GLU A 220 14.21 16.86 3.32
CA GLU A 220 13.11 15.89 3.28
C GLU A 220 12.35 15.94 1.95
N TRP A 221 11.93 17.13 1.51
CA TRP A 221 11.16 17.35 0.29
C TRP A 221 11.92 18.11 -0.81
N ARG A 222 13.25 18.22 -0.65
CA ARG A 222 14.12 18.95 -1.59
C ARG A 222 15.11 18.05 -2.31
N GLY A 223 14.74 16.79 -2.48
CA GLY A 223 15.55 15.84 -3.25
C GLY A 223 16.57 15.04 -2.46
N GLY A 224 16.65 15.20 -1.15
CA GLY A 224 17.65 14.52 -0.34
C GLY A 224 19.09 15.00 -0.65
N THR A 225 20.06 14.38 0.00
CA THR A 225 21.48 14.48 -0.38
C THR A 225 21.82 13.40 -1.41
N GLU A 226 22.96 13.53 -2.11
CA GLU A 226 23.49 12.49 -3.00
C GLU A 226 23.69 11.17 -2.24
N GLU A 227 24.24 11.23 -1.02
CA GLU A 227 24.37 10.09 -0.11
C GLU A 227 23.02 9.41 0.16
N ALA A 228 21.97 10.18 0.49
CA ALA A 228 20.65 9.64 0.77
C ALA A 228 20.06 8.93 -0.45
N ARG A 229 20.21 9.48 -1.65
CA ARG A 229 19.74 8.85 -2.89
C ARG A 229 20.52 7.58 -3.21
N GLU A 230 21.83 7.58 -2.96
CA GLU A 230 22.67 6.39 -3.10
C GLU A 230 22.27 5.27 -2.13
N VAL A 231 21.99 5.60 -0.87
CA VAL A 231 21.52 4.64 0.14
C VAL A 231 20.19 4.02 -0.28
N ILE A 232 19.26 4.81 -0.82
CA ILE A 232 17.96 4.31 -1.32
C ILE A 232 18.18 3.37 -2.51
N ASN A 233 19.08 3.68 -3.44
CA ASN A 233 19.42 2.77 -4.53
C ASN A 233 19.91 1.42 -4.01
N LYS A 234 20.81 1.41 -3.03
CA LYS A 234 21.31 0.18 -2.40
C LYS A 234 20.21 -0.60 -1.66
N TRP A 235 19.25 0.08 -1.04
CA TRP A 235 18.10 -0.59 -0.41
C TRP A 235 17.14 -1.19 -1.44
N ASN A 236 16.91 -0.51 -2.57
CA ASN A 236 16.13 -1.07 -3.67
C ASN A 236 16.78 -2.36 -4.21
N GLU A 237 18.11 -2.40 -4.37
CA GLU A 237 18.87 -3.59 -4.75
C GLU A 237 18.66 -4.72 -3.73
N ALA A 238 18.84 -4.42 -2.42
CA ALA A 238 18.67 -5.41 -1.35
C ALA A 238 17.25 -5.96 -1.26
N PHE A 239 16.23 -5.14 -1.50
CA PHE A 239 14.83 -5.58 -1.60
C PHE A 239 14.62 -6.57 -2.74
N VAL A 240 15.05 -6.21 -3.96
CA VAL A 240 14.91 -7.07 -5.13
C VAL A 240 15.62 -8.39 -4.92
N GLU A 241 16.87 -8.38 -4.48
CA GLU A 241 17.65 -9.58 -4.17
C GLU A 241 16.94 -10.48 -3.16
N THR A 242 16.39 -9.89 -2.07
CA THR A 242 15.70 -10.64 -1.02
C THR A 242 14.46 -11.33 -1.53
N VAL A 243 13.62 -10.63 -2.29
CA VAL A 243 12.40 -11.21 -2.85
C VAL A 243 12.73 -12.30 -3.87
N ARG A 244 13.67 -12.07 -4.77
CA ARG A 244 14.08 -13.07 -5.77
C ARG A 244 14.65 -14.33 -5.12
N ALA A 245 15.44 -14.19 -4.06
CA ALA A 245 16.05 -15.30 -3.33
C ALA A 245 15.04 -16.18 -2.57
N SER A 246 13.82 -15.70 -2.30
CA SER A 246 12.77 -16.50 -1.65
C SER A 246 12.16 -17.58 -2.57
N GLY A 247 12.43 -17.52 -3.87
CA GLY A 247 12.02 -18.55 -4.83
C GLY A 247 10.53 -18.57 -5.19
N GLY A 248 10.10 -19.63 -5.86
CA GLY A 248 8.72 -19.80 -6.31
C GLY A 248 8.25 -18.68 -7.26
N ASN A 249 7.02 -18.20 -7.09
CA ASN A 249 6.48 -17.12 -7.91
C ASN A 249 7.23 -15.78 -7.72
N ASN A 250 7.96 -15.63 -6.61
CA ASN A 250 8.74 -14.43 -6.32
C ASN A 250 9.98 -14.27 -7.23
N GLU A 251 10.47 -15.35 -7.86
CA GLU A 251 11.55 -15.26 -8.87
C GLU A 251 11.19 -14.36 -10.04
N ARG A 252 9.89 -14.27 -10.37
CA ARG A 252 9.38 -13.53 -11.55
C ARG A 252 8.23 -12.56 -11.23
N ARG A 253 7.85 -12.42 -9.93
CA ARG A 253 6.87 -11.44 -9.48
C ARG A 253 7.27 -10.03 -9.86
N TRP A 254 6.31 -9.19 -10.26
CA TRP A 254 6.56 -7.78 -10.47
C TRP A 254 6.88 -7.07 -9.15
N LEU A 255 7.94 -6.29 -9.16
CA LEU A 255 8.40 -5.49 -8.03
C LEU A 255 8.37 -4.01 -8.38
N MET A 256 8.14 -3.16 -7.39
CA MET A 256 8.22 -1.72 -7.52
C MET A 256 9.33 -1.19 -6.62
N VAL A 257 10.18 -0.35 -7.19
CA VAL A 257 11.28 0.33 -6.53
C VAL A 257 11.10 1.84 -6.64
N THR A 258 11.64 2.60 -5.72
CA THR A 258 11.31 4.02 -5.62
C THR A 258 12.53 4.93 -5.59
N THR A 259 12.33 6.20 -5.94
CA THR A 259 13.30 7.29 -5.77
C THR A 259 13.24 7.86 -4.35
N HIS A 260 14.11 8.81 -4.01
CA HIS A 260 13.95 9.58 -2.77
C HIS A 260 12.60 10.28 -2.74
N ALA A 261 11.80 10.01 -1.69
CA ALA A 261 10.42 10.50 -1.51
C ALA A 261 9.46 10.12 -2.66
N ALA A 262 9.75 9.06 -3.40
CA ALA A 262 9.01 8.63 -4.61
C ALA A 262 8.81 9.76 -5.64
N ALA A 263 9.67 10.76 -5.65
CA ALA A 263 9.48 11.98 -6.44
C ALA A 263 10.09 11.87 -7.85
N SER A 264 9.49 12.59 -8.80
CA SER A 264 9.87 12.65 -10.21
C SER A 264 10.71 13.87 -10.57
N PHE A 265 11.25 14.60 -9.59
CA PHE A 265 12.07 15.79 -9.84
C PHE A 265 13.56 15.46 -9.93
N GLU A 266 14.32 16.40 -10.46
CA GLU A 266 15.78 16.40 -10.34
C GLU A 266 16.19 16.82 -8.91
N PRO A 267 17.19 16.19 -8.28
CA PRO A 267 18.06 15.15 -8.83
C PRO A 267 17.57 13.70 -8.55
N GLN A 268 16.35 13.50 -8.00
CA GLN A 268 15.88 12.18 -7.58
C GLN A 268 15.88 11.16 -8.74
N ILE A 269 15.36 11.56 -9.90
CA ILE A 269 15.30 10.65 -11.06
C ILE A 269 16.67 10.54 -11.77
N THR A 270 17.53 11.58 -11.71
CA THR A 270 18.84 11.54 -12.34
C THR A 270 19.78 10.57 -11.62
N ASP A 271 19.78 10.59 -10.29
CA ASP A 271 20.65 9.75 -9.47
C ASP A 271 20.04 8.35 -9.21
N PHE A 272 18.79 8.14 -9.63
CA PHE A 272 18.15 6.83 -9.51
C PHE A 272 18.81 5.80 -10.42
N ARG A 273 19.06 4.61 -9.87
CA ARG A 273 19.54 3.44 -10.59
C ARG A 273 18.55 2.29 -10.48
N MET A 274 18.18 1.71 -11.61
CA MET A 274 17.41 0.46 -11.62
C MET A 274 18.25 -0.66 -11.03
N PRO A 275 17.71 -1.43 -10.08
CA PRO A 275 18.32 -2.70 -9.68
C PRO A 275 18.45 -3.66 -10.87
N GLU A 276 19.42 -4.57 -10.80
CA GLU A 276 19.53 -5.64 -11.78
C GLU A 276 18.35 -6.62 -11.68
N GLY A 277 17.87 -7.12 -12.81
CA GLY A 277 16.80 -8.11 -12.89
C GLY A 277 15.66 -7.71 -13.83
N GLU A 278 14.69 -8.59 -13.92
CA GLU A 278 13.49 -8.44 -14.76
C GLU A 278 12.27 -8.17 -13.89
N ASN A 279 11.18 -7.71 -14.50
CA ASN A 279 9.88 -7.45 -13.84
C ASN A 279 10.00 -6.46 -12.69
N ILE A 280 10.66 -5.32 -12.93
CA ILE A 280 10.81 -4.23 -11.97
C ILE A 280 10.25 -2.95 -12.58
N ALA A 281 9.38 -2.26 -11.86
CA ALA A 281 8.81 -0.97 -12.21
C ALA A 281 9.26 0.12 -11.24
N VAL A 282 9.25 1.37 -11.69
CA VAL A 282 9.53 2.54 -10.84
C VAL A 282 8.22 3.07 -10.26
N SER A 283 8.16 3.17 -8.93
CA SER A 283 7.06 3.81 -8.21
C SER A 283 7.30 5.30 -8.07
N ILE A 284 6.32 6.10 -8.48
CA ILE A 284 6.35 7.57 -8.38
C ILE A 284 5.07 8.05 -7.70
N HIS A 285 5.20 9.02 -6.80
CA HIS A 285 4.10 9.70 -6.13
C HIS A 285 4.14 11.19 -6.48
N GLN A 286 3.06 11.69 -7.08
CA GLN A 286 3.03 13.09 -7.49
C GLN A 286 1.66 13.73 -7.40
N TYR A 287 1.57 14.73 -6.55
CA TYR A 287 0.38 15.53 -6.30
C TYR A 287 0.56 16.92 -6.93
N LEU A 288 0.10 17.08 -8.18
CA LEU A 288 0.34 18.28 -8.99
C LEU A 288 -0.96 18.93 -9.50
N PRO A 289 -0.96 20.26 -9.67
CA PRO A 289 0.01 21.24 -9.13
C PRO A 289 -0.01 21.25 -7.61
N HIS A 290 1.15 21.30 -6.96
CA HIS A 290 1.26 21.14 -5.50
C HIS A 290 0.32 22.05 -4.69
N GLY A 291 0.21 23.32 -5.06
CA GLY A 291 -0.66 24.28 -4.37
C GLY A 291 -2.15 23.91 -4.46
N PHE A 292 -2.57 23.28 -5.56
CA PHE A 292 -3.94 22.80 -5.79
C PHE A 292 -4.15 21.42 -5.13
N ALA A 293 -3.27 20.48 -5.42
CA ALA A 293 -3.48 19.07 -5.15
C ALA A 293 -3.16 18.65 -3.70
N LEU A 294 -2.14 19.26 -3.07
CA LEU A 294 -1.60 18.77 -1.81
C LEU A 294 -1.60 19.81 -0.68
N ASN A 295 -1.45 21.10 -0.98
CA ASN A 295 -1.27 22.12 0.06
C ASN A 295 -2.61 22.66 0.58
N PRO A 296 -3.08 22.26 1.79
CA PRO A 296 -4.35 22.71 2.33
C PRO A 296 -4.38 24.19 2.73
N ARG A 297 -3.21 24.85 2.84
CA ARG A 297 -3.11 26.27 3.16
C ARG A 297 -3.10 27.17 1.92
N SER A 298 -2.94 26.58 0.74
CA SER A 298 -2.96 27.33 -0.52
C SER A 298 -4.40 27.69 -0.90
N SER A 299 -4.57 28.91 -1.39
CA SER A 299 -5.84 29.37 -1.99
C SER A 299 -6.03 28.91 -3.43
N ASN A 300 -5.10 28.11 -3.97
CA ASN A 300 -5.23 27.57 -5.33
C ASN A 300 -6.24 26.42 -5.30
N ASP A 301 -7.46 26.70 -5.76
CA ASP A 301 -8.60 25.80 -5.76
C ASP A 301 -9.23 25.62 -7.15
N GLU A 302 -8.68 26.29 -8.17
CA GLU A 302 -9.13 26.23 -9.56
C GLU A 302 -8.21 25.32 -10.39
N PHE A 303 -8.82 24.60 -11.35
CA PHE A 303 -8.11 23.87 -12.39
C PHE A 303 -8.93 23.90 -13.68
N ASP A 304 -8.34 24.51 -14.70
CA ASP A 304 -8.88 24.62 -16.07
C ASP A 304 -7.88 23.93 -17.02
N ARG A 305 -8.35 22.93 -17.76
CA ARG A 305 -7.55 22.12 -18.69
C ARG A 305 -7.01 22.94 -19.88
N ASP A 306 -7.67 24.03 -20.23
CA ASP A 306 -7.27 24.93 -21.31
C ASP A 306 -6.26 26.00 -20.83
N ASN A 307 -6.02 26.09 -19.52
CA ASN A 307 -5.08 27.01 -18.94
C ASN A 307 -3.73 26.33 -18.68
N THR A 308 -2.74 26.64 -19.52
CA THR A 308 -1.38 26.08 -19.41
C THR A 308 -0.68 26.39 -18.08
N ALA A 309 -1.10 27.41 -17.33
CA ALA A 309 -0.57 27.67 -16.00
C ALA A 309 -1.05 26.62 -14.97
N HIS A 310 -2.21 25.97 -15.23
CA HIS A 310 -2.74 24.90 -14.39
C HIS A 310 -2.21 23.53 -14.80
N THR A 311 -1.95 23.28 -16.09
CA THR A 311 -1.57 21.95 -16.60
C THR A 311 -0.06 21.71 -16.61
N ARG A 312 0.74 22.76 -16.79
CA ARG A 312 2.19 22.71 -17.04
C ARG A 312 2.98 21.77 -16.10
N ASP A 313 2.67 21.78 -14.80
CA ASP A 313 3.44 21.00 -13.84
C ASP A 313 3.20 19.50 -14.05
N ILE A 314 1.95 19.10 -14.41
CA ILE A 314 1.58 17.74 -14.77
C ILE A 314 2.23 17.36 -16.09
N ASP A 315 2.08 18.19 -17.13
CA ASP A 315 2.64 17.94 -18.46
C ASP A 315 4.15 17.72 -18.39
N SER A 316 4.86 18.63 -17.72
CA SER A 316 6.32 18.52 -17.54
C SER A 316 6.75 17.31 -16.71
N MET A 317 5.93 16.85 -15.78
CA MET A 317 6.22 15.61 -15.05
C MET A 317 6.18 14.41 -15.98
N PHE A 318 5.12 14.26 -16.79
CA PHE A 318 5.00 13.13 -17.71
C PHE A 318 6.08 13.17 -18.81
N GLU A 319 6.45 14.34 -19.31
CA GLU A 319 7.60 14.51 -20.22
C GLU A 319 8.89 13.95 -19.58
N ARG A 320 9.18 14.33 -18.34
CA ARG A 320 10.37 13.82 -17.62
C ARG A 320 10.34 12.31 -17.41
N LEU A 321 9.18 11.76 -17.00
CA LEU A 321 9.03 10.31 -16.80
C LEU A 321 9.18 9.55 -18.11
N TYR A 322 8.62 10.09 -19.20
CA TYR A 322 8.79 9.52 -20.53
C TYR A 322 10.26 9.50 -20.94
N ASP A 323 10.93 10.64 -20.88
CA ASP A 323 12.32 10.77 -21.29
C ASP A 323 13.27 9.90 -20.47
N ARG A 324 13.03 9.84 -19.15
CA ARG A 324 13.93 9.14 -18.22
C ARG A 324 13.70 7.64 -18.14
N PHE A 325 12.46 7.19 -18.29
CA PHE A 325 12.09 5.81 -18.03
C PHE A 325 11.35 5.17 -19.22
N VAL A 326 10.18 5.67 -19.58
CA VAL A 326 9.27 5.00 -20.51
C VAL A 326 9.91 4.82 -21.89
N SER A 327 10.57 5.85 -22.45
CA SER A 327 11.27 5.79 -23.74
C SER A 327 12.41 4.76 -23.77
N GLN A 328 12.90 4.35 -22.60
CA GLN A 328 13.95 3.34 -22.43
C GLN A 328 13.38 1.95 -22.10
N GLY A 329 12.06 1.80 -22.14
CA GLY A 329 11.37 0.55 -21.81
C GLY A 329 11.29 0.23 -20.32
N ILE A 330 11.59 1.19 -19.45
CA ILE A 330 11.46 1.05 -17.99
C ILE A 330 10.02 1.37 -17.60
N PRO A 331 9.28 0.42 -17.03
CA PRO A 331 7.89 0.63 -16.62
C PRO A 331 7.81 1.59 -15.42
N VAL A 332 6.80 2.47 -15.43
CA VAL A 332 6.50 3.42 -14.37
C VAL A 332 5.07 3.21 -13.89
N ILE A 333 4.84 3.29 -12.60
CA ILE A 333 3.53 3.27 -11.95
C ILE A 333 3.43 4.49 -11.05
N ILE A 334 2.37 5.30 -11.23
CA ILE A 334 2.05 6.37 -10.29
C ILE A 334 1.31 5.74 -9.11
N GLY A 335 2.06 5.40 -8.07
CA GLY A 335 1.54 4.75 -6.86
C GLY A 335 0.59 5.63 -6.06
N GLU A 336 0.80 6.95 -6.11
CA GLU A 336 -0.08 7.92 -5.47
C GLU A 336 -0.25 9.20 -6.30
N MET A 337 -1.49 9.59 -6.50
CA MET A 337 -1.90 10.88 -7.02
C MET A 337 -3.26 11.28 -6.43
N GLY A 338 -3.67 12.51 -6.60
CA GLY A 338 -4.96 12.99 -6.14
C GLY A 338 -4.99 14.49 -5.94
N SER A 339 -6.11 14.98 -5.42
CA SER A 339 -6.27 16.38 -5.01
C SER A 339 -7.16 16.49 -3.77
N ILE A 340 -6.75 17.34 -2.82
CA ILE A 340 -7.52 17.59 -1.60
C ILE A 340 -8.81 18.35 -1.90
N ASN A 341 -9.85 18.06 -1.10
CA ASN A 341 -11.13 18.74 -1.21
C ASN A 341 -11.06 20.16 -0.61
N LYS A 342 -11.22 21.16 -1.46
CA LYS A 342 -11.33 22.58 -1.13
C LYS A 342 -12.73 23.12 -1.46
N ASN A 343 -13.76 22.26 -1.52
CA ASN A 343 -15.12 22.52 -2.03
C ASN A 343 -15.11 22.90 -3.52
N ASN A 344 -14.26 22.27 -4.31
CA ASN A 344 -13.95 22.59 -5.71
C ASN A 344 -14.06 21.35 -6.60
N LEU A 345 -15.16 20.59 -6.49
CA LEU A 345 -15.35 19.30 -7.17
C LEU A 345 -15.09 19.37 -8.68
N GLU A 346 -15.64 20.35 -9.39
CA GLU A 346 -15.44 20.49 -10.84
C GLU A 346 -13.95 20.62 -11.20
N ALA A 347 -13.21 21.45 -10.46
CA ALA A 347 -11.78 21.62 -10.66
C ALA A 347 -11.01 20.33 -10.38
N ARG A 348 -11.39 19.58 -9.33
CA ARG A 348 -10.80 18.27 -9.02
C ARG A 348 -11.05 17.25 -10.13
N VAL A 349 -12.27 17.19 -10.67
CA VAL A 349 -12.61 16.31 -11.80
C VAL A 349 -11.80 16.68 -13.03
N ASN A 350 -11.67 17.97 -13.36
CA ASN A 350 -10.89 18.45 -14.49
C ASN A 350 -9.39 18.10 -14.34
N ALA A 351 -8.84 18.29 -13.13
CA ALA A 351 -7.45 17.92 -12.83
C ALA A 351 -7.23 16.40 -12.94
N THR A 352 -8.16 15.60 -12.40
CA THR A 352 -8.11 14.14 -12.48
C THR A 352 -8.12 13.68 -13.94
N ARG A 353 -9.05 14.17 -14.76
CA ARG A 353 -9.12 13.82 -16.18
C ARG A 353 -7.83 14.18 -16.93
N HIS A 354 -7.33 15.40 -16.72
CA HIS A 354 -6.08 15.81 -17.37
C HIS A 354 -4.92 14.89 -17.01
N TYR A 355 -4.78 14.59 -15.72
CA TYR A 355 -3.71 13.71 -15.19
C TYR A 355 -3.82 12.29 -15.74
N THR A 356 -5.01 11.69 -15.65
CA THR A 356 -5.21 10.27 -16.01
C THR A 356 -5.19 10.03 -17.52
N GLU A 357 -5.75 10.95 -18.33
CA GLU A 357 -5.66 10.87 -19.80
C GLU A 357 -4.20 10.96 -20.27
N LEU A 358 -3.40 11.84 -19.64
CA LEU A 358 -1.99 11.95 -19.96
C LEU A 358 -1.20 10.73 -19.49
N ALA A 359 -1.47 10.20 -18.30
CA ALA A 359 -0.91 8.96 -17.79
C ALA A 359 -1.21 7.78 -18.75
N ALA A 360 -2.46 7.60 -19.13
CA ALA A 360 -2.88 6.55 -20.05
C ALA A 360 -2.22 6.66 -21.42
N SER A 361 -2.03 7.88 -21.94
CA SER A 361 -1.35 8.11 -23.21
C SER A 361 0.12 7.69 -23.22
N HIS A 362 0.74 7.64 -22.03
CA HIS A 362 2.10 7.14 -21.82
C HIS A 362 2.15 5.68 -21.35
N GLY A 363 1.00 5.02 -21.21
CA GLY A 363 0.92 3.65 -20.69
C GLY A 363 1.29 3.54 -19.21
N ILE A 364 1.06 4.59 -18.42
CA ILE A 364 1.39 4.67 -17.00
C ILE A 364 0.11 4.51 -16.18
N PRO A 365 -0.11 3.40 -15.46
CA PRO A 365 -1.21 3.28 -14.50
C PRO A 365 -1.04 4.29 -13.38
N CYS A 366 -2.16 4.80 -12.86
CA CYS A 366 -2.13 5.71 -11.72
C CYS A 366 -3.22 5.41 -10.69
N LEU A 367 -2.88 5.62 -9.41
CA LEU A 367 -3.68 5.21 -8.28
C LEU A 367 -4.05 6.44 -7.43
N TRP A 368 -5.36 6.63 -7.21
CA TRP A 368 -5.87 7.69 -6.34
C TRP A 368 -5.51 7.41 -4.89
N TRP A 369 -4.92 8.40 -4.22
CA TRP A 369 -4.76 8.37 -2.77
C TRP A 369 -6.07 8.72 -2.08
N ASP A 370 -6.69 7.76 -1.41
CA ASP A 370 -7.88 7.97 -0.60
C ASP A 370 -7.55 7.73 0.87
N ASN A 371 -7.62 8.77 1.68
CA ASN A 371 -7.35 8.67 3.12
C ASN A 371 -8.63 8.56 3.97
N GLY A 372 -9.81 8.44 3.34
CA GLY A 372 -11.09 8.33 4.02
C GLY A 372 -11.57 9.64 4.67
N ILE A 373 -10.94 10.78 4.34
CA ILE A 373 -11.34 12.10 4.83
C ILE A 373 -11.95 12.87 3.66
N ASN A 374 -13.27 13.06 3.67
CA ASN A 374 -13.98 13.79 2.64
C ASN A 374 -13.90 15.31 2.82
N GLU A 375 -14.12 15.79 4.06
CA GLU A 375 -14.15 17.20 4.39
C GLU A 375 -13.07 17.55 5.40
N ARG A 376 -12.40 18.66 5.18
CA ARG A 376 -11.37 19.15 6.10
C ARG A 376 -12.02 19.64 7.42
N ASN A 377 -11.46 19.21 8.52
CA ASN A 377 -11.80 19.78 9.81
C ASN A 377 -11.23 21.22 9.90
N PRO A 378 -12.05 22.28 10.07
CA PRO A 378 -11.59 23.65 10.14
C PRO A 378 -10.61 23.92 11.29
N ASP A 379 -10.64 23.11 12.35
CA ASP A 379 -9.74 23.20 13.49
C ASP A 379 -8.37 22.55 13.22
N ARG A 380 -8.25 21.78 12.13
CA ARG A 380 -7.02 21.09 11.69
C ARG A 380 -6.52 21.69 10.38
N ARG A 381 -5.74 22.76 10.50
CA ARG A 381 -5.29 23.56 9.32
C ARG A 381 -4.50 22.79 8.29
N ASP A 382 -3.86 21.69 8.70
CA ASP A 382 -2.99 20.87 7.84
C ASP A 382 -3.64 19.54 7.47
N GLU A 383 -4.93 19.38 7.72
CA GLU A 383 -5.64 18.17 7.36
C GLU A 383 -5.86 18.12 5.85
N GLU A 384 -5.45 17.01 5.25
CA GLU A 384 -5.59 16.70 3.85
C GLU A 384 -6.82 15.82 3.65
N ALA A 385 -7.80 16.30 2.88
CA ALA A 385 -9.04 15.58 2.59
C ALA A 385 -9.01 15.04 1.16
N PHE A 386 -8.48 13.83 0.99
CA PHE A 386 -8.38 13.13 -0.28
C PHE A 386 -9.52 12.13 -0.52
N GLY A 387 -10.31 11.84 0.52
CA GLY A 387 -11.36 10.82 0.46
C GLY A 387 -12.37 11.09 -0.66
N ILE A 388 -12.62 10.07 -1.47
CA ILE A 388 -13.67 10.06 -2.49
C ILE A 388 -14.71 8.97 -2.23
N MET A 389 -14.38 7.97 -1.37
CA MET A 389 -15.27 6.88 -0.98
C MET A 389 -15.76 7.05 0.45
N ASP A 390 -17.07 6.93 0.67
CA ASP A 390 -17.66 6.68 1.99
C ASP A 390 -17.52 5.20 2.34
N ARG A 391 -16.45 4.88 3.03
CA ARG A 391 -16.11 3.50 3.40
C ARG A 391 -17.06 2.89 4.44
N ARG A 392 -17.92 3.71 5.10
CA ARG A 392 -18.89 3.25 6.09
C ARG A 392 -20.24 2.89 5.45
N ASN A 393 -20.65 3.71 4.47
CA ASN A 393 -21.91 3.52 3.77
C ASN A 393 -21.75 2.78 2.44
N LEU A 394 -20.50 2.48 2.02
CA LEU A 394 -20.15 1.77 0.80
C LEU A 394 -20.70 2.50 -0.45
N GLU A 395 -20.43 3.78 -0.54
CA GLU A 395 -20.83 4.64 -1.66
C GLU A 395 -19.73 5.65 -1.99
N TRP A 396 -19.82 6.30 -3.14
CA TRP A 396 -18.88 7.35 -3.52
C TRP A 396 -19.38 8.72 -3.06
N TRP A 397 -18.58 9.44 -2.25
CA TRP A 397 -18.81 10.87 -2.01
C TRP A 397 -18.64 11.69 -3.30
N HIS A 398 -17.70 11.25 -4.15
CA HIS A 398 -17.33 11.93 -5.39
C HIS A 398 -17.27 10.96 -6.57
N PRO A 399 -18.42 10.43 -7.03
CA PRO A 399 -18.46 9.46 -8.13
C PRO A 399 -17.87 10.01 -9.43
N GLU A 400 -17.93 11.35 -9.64
CA GLU A 400 -17.38 12.01 -10.83
C GLU A 400 -15.84 11.91 -10.88
N ILE A 401 -15.16 11.91 -9.72
CA ILE A 401 -13.71 11.71 -9.64
C ILE A 401 -13.37 10.23 -9.89
N ALA A 402 -14.10 9.29 -9.25
CA ALA A 402 -13.92 7.86 -9.48
C ALA A 402 -14.11 7.52 -10.96
N GLN A 403 -15.16 8.07 -11.60
CA GLN A 403 -15.42 7.87 -13.03
C GLN A 403 -14.30 8.49 -13.89
N ALA A 404 -13.80 9.68 -13.55
CA ALA A 404 -12.71 10.32 -14.30
C ALA A 404 -11.41 9.51 -14.23
N MET A 405 -11.17 8.78 -13.10
CA MET A 405 -10.05 7.85 -12.99
C MET A 405 -10.16 6.69 -13.98
N VAL A 406 -11.32 6.01 -13.99
CA VAL A 406 -11.48 4.79 -14.77
C VAL A 406 -11.69 5.03 -16.26
N ASP A 407 -12.35 6.12 -16.65
CA ASP A 407 -12.64 6.46 -18.06
C ASP A 407 -11.37 6.55 -18.92
N ALA A 408 -10.27 7.01 -18.35
CA ALA A 408 -9.01 7.22 -19.05
C ALA A 408 -8.32 5.90 -19.48
N PHE A 409 -8.65 4.78 -18.83
CA PHE A 409 -8.01 3.49 -19.04
C PHE A 409 -8.94 2.43 -19.68
N ASN A 410 -10.14 2.84 -20.13
CA ASN A 410 -11.13 1.99 -20.80
C ASN A 410 -11.08 2.04 -22.32
#